data_2aca53c3a861c29e10ac5f363f79e0f8
#
_entry.id   2aca53c3a861c29e10ac5f363f79e0f8
#
_cell.length_a   1.000
_cell.length_b   1.000
_cell.length_c   1.000
_cell.angle_alpha   90.00
_cell.angle_beta   90.00
_cell.angle_gamma   90.00
#
_symmetry.space_group_name_H-M   'P 1'
#
loop_
_entity.id
_entity.type
_entity.pdbx_description
1 polymer ?
#
loop_
_entity_poly.entity_id
_entity_poly.type
_entity_poly.pdbx_seq_one_letter_code
_entity_poly.pdbx_strand_id
1 'polypeptide(L)'
;MPGDLIVSVSGIRGIVGAGLTAEAAARFAAAFGASAGGKTVLVGRDSRPSGEMLRHAVIAGLMSSGCTVEDIGIASTPTCGFAVRFLNAAGAVQITASHNPAPWNGLKMFGPDGAVLSAESGAVVRGMYESGDFPRAAWDGVGSIRVPPDVLAEHAKAVLDCVSVATIAAGGFRVFLDANAGAGGPLGVQVLRDLGCEVIEFECEPTGLFAHEPEPIPVHLVEVAPWVKDREAAVGFVLDPDSDRLALIDETGTCVSEEATLALAVKYRLREKKGPIAINMSTSRMAEDVARSAGCECFRSAVGEANVVGRMRAVGAVIGGEGNGGVIDPRVGWVRDPFIGMALILSLMAEERKPLSQLVAELPRFAMLKTKYTVPREKLAAALEAIRRRWPEARVNTDDGLRLDGPDWWLHVRGSNTEPVVRVIAEAPTADRAKQLCGEAGAVVTG
;
A
#
# COMPACT_ATOMS: atom_id res chain seq x y z
N MET A 1 -20.98 -13.36 -6.78
CA MET A 1 -21.16 -13.21 -8.26
C MET A 1 -20.12 -12.21 -8.75
N PRO A 2 -19.51 -12.36 -9.94
CA PRO A 2 -18.66 -11.30 -10.49
C PRO A 2 -19.56 -10.09 -10.78
N GLY A 3 -19.48 -9.06 -9.98
CA GLY A 3 -20.27 -7.84 -10.10
C GLY A 3 -20.78 -7.27 -8.78
N ASP A 4 -20.65 -7.99 -7.68
CA ASP A 4 -21.12 -7.50 -6.38
C ASP A 4 -20.22 -6.37 -5.86
N LEU A 5 -20.83 -5.35 -5.25
CA LEU A 5 -20.12 -4.30 -4.54
C LEU A 5 -19.51 -4.88 -3.26
N ILE A 6 -18.19 -4.79 -3.14
CA ILE A 6 -17.49 -5.16 -1.92
C ILE A 6 -17.52 -3.96 -0.99
N VAL A 7 -18.19 -4.08 0.14
CA VAL A 7 -18.24 -3.05 1.20
C VAL A 7 -17.39 -3.53 2.37
N SER A 8 -16.37 -2.75 2.73
CA SER A 8 -15.43 -3.05 3.80
C SER A 8 -15.28 -1.86 4.74
N VAL A 9 -14.56 -2.05 5.84
CA VAL A 9 -14.23 -0.96 6.76
C VAL A 9 -13.26 0.07 6.16
N SER A 10 -12.49 -0.30 5.13
CA SER A 10 -11.57 0.62 4.44
C SER A 10 -12.20 1.33 3.24
N GLY A 11 -13.44 1.00 2.88
CA GLY A 11 -14.13 1.61 1.75
C GLY A 11 -14.96 0.64 0.93
N ILE A 12 -15.31 1.03 -0.29
CA ILE A 12 -16.04 0.21 -1.25
C ILE A 12 -15.20 -0.06 -2.49
N ARG A 13 -15.40 -1.21 -3.12
CA ARG A 13 -14.74 -1.60 -4.36
C ARG A 13 -15.65 -2.47 -5.21
N GLY A 14 -15.59 -2.33 -6.53
CA GLY A 14 -16.37 -3.14 -7.44
C GLY A 14 -16.04 -2.90 -8.91
N ILE A 15 -16.63 -3.73 -9.78
CA ILE A 15 -16.60 -3.49 -11.22
C ILE A 15 -17.56 -2.35 -11.53
N VAL A 16 -17.04 -1.33 -12.22
CA VAL A 16 -17.81 -0.13 -12.57
C VAL A 16 -18.96 -0.49 -13.52
N GLY A 17 -20.15 0.02 -13.22
CA GLY A 17 -21.36 -0.26 -13.97
C GLY A 17 -22.06 -1.59 -13.59
N ALA A 18 -21.39 -2.49 -12.88
CA ALA A 18 -22.00 -3.73 -12.37
C ALA A 18 -22.27 -3.64 -10.86
N GLY A 19 -21.22 -3.60 -10.03
CA GLY A 19 -21.36 -3.47 -8.58
C GLY A 19 -21.13 -2.03 -8.09
N LEU A 20 -20.13 -1.34 -8.64
CA LEU A 20 -19.85 0.06 -8.29
C LEU A 20 -20.53 1.00 -9.28
N THR A 21 -21.54 1.73 -8.79
CA THR A 21 -22.27 2.74 -9.56
C THR A 21 -22.05 4.14 -8.99
N ALA A 22 -22.44 5.17 -9.73
CA ALA A 22 -22.37 6.57 -9.26
C ALA A 22 -23.25 6.79 -8.01
N GLU A 23 -24.41 6.14 -7.94
CA GLU A 23 -25.33 6.22 -6.79
C GLU A 23 -24.71 5.59 -5.54
N ALA A 24 -24.08 4.41 -5.68
CA ALA A 24 -23.40 3.75 -4.58
C ALA A 24 -22.24 4.63 -4.07
N ALA A 25 -21.45 5.20 -4.97
CA ALA A 25 -20.33 6.09 -4.64
C ALA A 25 -20.81 7.36 -3.94
N ALA A 26 -21.85 8.03 -4.45
CA ALA A 26 -22.42 9.24 -3.85
C ALA A 26 -23.00 8.95 -2.47
N ARG A 27 -23.74 7.85 -2.30
CA ARG A 27 -24.30 7.46 -1.00
C ARG A 27 -23.21 7.14 0.02
N PHE A 28 -22.15 6.46 -0.39
CA PHE A 28 -21.04 6.12 0.49
C PHE A 28 -20.24 7.35 0.91
N ALA A 29 -20.00 8.27 -0.04
CA ALA A 29 -19.35 9.54 0.22
C ALA A 29 -20.19 10.44 1.15
N ALA A 30 -21.53 10.46 1.00
CA ALA A 30 -22.41 11.18 1.89
C ALA A 30 -22.38 10.64 3.33
N ALA A 31 -22.35 9.32 3.51
CA ALA A 31 -22.19 8.69 4.82
C ALA A 31 -20.84 9.07 5.46
N PHE A 32 -19.75 9.07 4.67
CA PHE A 32 -18.44 9.52 5.13
C PHE A 32 -18.45 11.02 5.51
N GLY A 33 -19.02 11.89 4.66
CA GLY A 33 -19.16 13.32 4.95
C GLY A 33 -19.94 13.60 6.22
N ALA A 34 -21.02 12.85 6.47
CA ALA A 34 -21.77 12.92 7.72
C ALA A 34 -20.92 12.52 8.94
N SER A 35 -20.13 11.43 8.83
CA SER A 35 -19.20 11.01 9.88
C SER A 35 -18.08 12.04 10.15
N ALA A 36 -17.68 12.79 9.12
CA ALA A 36 -16.73 13.90 9.22
C ALA A 36 -17.37 15.20 9.79
N GLY A 37 -18.66 15.19 10.06
CA GLY A 37 -19.39 16.32 10.66
C GLY A 37 -19.54 17.53 9.75
N GLY A 38 -19.62 17.34 8.42
CA GLY A 38 -19.79 18.45 7.46
C GLY A 38 -18.55 19.36 7.31
N LYS A 39 -17.38 18.90 7.74
CA LYS A 39 -16.11 19.66 7.67
C LYS A 39 -15.46 19.53 6.29
N THR A 40 -14.27 20.11 6.13
CA THR A 40 -13.47 19.98 4.89
C THR A 40 -13.01 18.55 4.68
N VAL A 41 -13.29 18.00 3.49
CA VAL A 41 -12.89 16.65 3.06
C VAL A 41 -12.20 16.75 1.70
N LEU A 42 -11.06 16.08 1.53
CA LEU A 42 -10.35 16.04 0.27
C LEU A 42 -10.92 14.95 -0.64
N VAL A 43 -10.84 15.16 -1.95
CA VAL A 43 -11.14 14.16 -2.97
C VAL A 43 -9.97 14.05 -3.91
N GLY A 44 -9.35 12.87 -3.96
CA GLY A 44 -8.35 12.50 -4.95
C GLY A 44 -8.79 11.30 -5.78
N ARG A 45 -8.12 11.06 -6.88
CA ARG A 45 -8.35 9.85 -7.68
C ARG A 45 -7.07 9.34 -8.33
N ASP A 46 -7.04 8.04 -8.60
CA ASP A 46 -6.04 7.50 -9.53
C ASP A 46 -6.38 7.88 -10.98
N SER A 47 -5.59 7.39 -11.91
CA SER A 47 -5.68 7.74 -13.32
C SER A 47 -6.80 7.01 -14.09
N ARG A 48 -7.50 6.05 -13.48
CA ARG A 48 -8.52 5.23 -14.17
C ARG A 48 -9.57 6.09 -14.87
N PRO A 49 -9.92 5.82 -16.15
CA PRO A 49 -10.93 6.60 -16.88
C PRO A 49 -12.28 6.72 -16.17
N SER A 50 -12.70 5.66 -15.45
CA SER A 50 -13.94 5.66 -14.66
C SER A 50 -13.89 6.59 -13.44
N GLY A 51 -12.71 7.06 -13.05
CA GLY A 51 -12.49 7.92 -11.89
C GLY A 51 -13.19 9.27 -12.02
N GLU A 52 -13.31 9.83 -13.22
CA GLU A 52 -13.95 11.14 -13.42
C GLU A 52 -15.46 11.10 -13.09
N MET A 53 -16.18 10.09 -13.55
CA MET A 53 -17.59 9.90 -13.19
C MET A 53 -17.77 9.73 -11.67
N LEU A 54 -16.93 8.89 -11.06
CA LEU A 54 -16.99 8.63 -9.62
C LEU A 54 -16.63 9.87 -8.81
N ARG A 55 -15.68 10.69 -9.27
CA ARG A 55 -15.31 11.97 -8.65
C ARG A 55 -16.52 12.90 -8.53
N HIS A 56 -17.28 13.10 -9.60
CA HIS A 56 -18.49 13.91 -9.55
C HIS A 56 -19.52 13.36 -8.58
N ALA A 57 -19.72 12.05 -8.55
CA ALA A 57 -20.64 11.39 -7.62
C ALA A 57 -20.19 11.56 -6.14
N VAL A 58 -18.89 11.36 -5.87
CA VAL A 58 -18.30 11.51 -4.53
C VAL A 58 -18.42 12.95 -4.03
N ILE A 59 -18.07 13.94 -4.87
CA ILE A 59 -18.19 15.36 -4.54
C ILE A 59 -19.64 15.72 -4.21
N ALA A 60 -20.60 15.32 -5.05
CA ALA A 60 -22.00 15.58 -4.80
C ALA A 60 -22.49 14.93 -3.47
N GLY A 61 -22.04 13.70 -3.20
CA GLY A 61 -22.31 13.00 -1.95
C GLY A 61 -21.81 13.76 -0.73
N LEU A 62 -20.55 14.17 -0.71
CA LEU A 62 -19.93 14.94 0.37
C LEU A 62 -20.63 16.28 0.59
N MET A 63 -20.89 17.03 -0.49
CA MET A 63 -21.61 18.33 -0.43
C MET A 63 -23.01 18.17 0.15
N SER A 64 -23.70 17.06 -0.15
CA SER A 64 -25.03 16.78 0.41
C SER A 64 -25.05 16.58 1.94
N SER A 65 -23.88 16.36 2.53
CA SER A 65 -23.69 16.27 4.00
C SER A 65 -23.07 17.55 4.58
N GLY A 66 -23.02 18.65 3.80
CA GLY A 66 -22.52 19.95 4.23
C GLY A 66 -20.99 20.11 4.16
N CYS A 67 -20.25 19.14 3.59
CA CYS A 67 -18.80 19.22 3.52
C CYS A 67 -18.33 20.29 2.52
N THR A 68 -17.30 21.05 2.90
CA THR A 68 -16.45 21.72 1.93
C THR A 68 -15.54 20.68 1.31
N VAL A 69 -15.58 20.52 -0.01
CA VAL A 69 -14.74 19.57 -0.73
C VAL A 69 -13.53 20.27 -1.33
N GLU A 70 -12.35 19.81 -1.01
CA GLU A 70 -11.12 20.22 -1.70
C GLU A 70 -10.70 19.13 -2.68
N ASP A 71 -10.79 19.44 -3.95
CA ASP A 71 -10.53 18.51 -5.04
C ASP A 71 -9.07 18.59 -5.50
N ILE A 72 -8.29 17.56 -5.18
CA ILE A 72 -6.86 17.47 -5.54
C ILE A 72 -6.63 16.81 -6.91
N GLY A 73 -7.70 16.39 -7.61
CA GLY A 73 -7.61 15.82 -8.95
C GLY A 73 -6.96 14.44 -9.00
N ILE A 74 -6.13 14.20 -10.04
CA ILE A 74 -5.33 12.97 -10.12
C ILE A 74 -4.15 13.10 -9.15
N ALA A 75 -4.13 12.23 -8.15
CA ALA A 75 -3.09 12.17 -7.15
C ALA A 75 -2.89 10.74 -6.64
N SER A 76 -1.68 10.42 -6.21
CA SER A 76 -1.38 9.13 -5.58
C SER A 76 -2.07 8.99 -4.23
N THR A 77 -2.28 7.75 -3.81
CA THR A 77 -2.82 7.42 -2.48
C THR A 77 -2.01 8.07 -1.34
N PRO A 78 -0.66 8.01 -1.31
CA PRO A 78 0.11 8.71 -0.28
C PRO A 78 -0.01 10.23 -0.36
N THR A 79 -0.10 10.84 -1.54
CA THR A 79 -0.33 12.29 -1.67
C THR A 79 -1.68 12.68 -1.04
N CYS A 80 -2.72 11.87 -1.23
CA CYS A 80 -4.01 12.11 -0.62
C CYS A 80 -3.93 12.08 0.92
N GLY A 81 -3.27 11.08 1.49
CA GLY A 81 -3.04 10.98 2.93
C GLY A 81 -2.17 12.12 3.49
N PHE A 82 -1.09 12.48 2.77
CA PHE A 82 -0.24 13.62 3.11
C PHE A 82 -1.05 14.94 3.13
N ALA A 83 -1.85 15.18 2.09
CA ALA A 83 -2.64 16.39 1.93
C ALA A 83 -3.66 16.60 3.06
N VAL A 84 -4.25 15.53 3.61
CA VAL A 84 -5.15 15.63 4.78
C VAL A 84 -4.47 16.34 5.95
N ARG A 85 -3.23 15.97 6.25
CA ARG A 85 -2.45 16.56 7.35
C ARG A 85 -2.00 17.98 7.00
N PHE A 86 -1.50 18.16 5.78
CA PHE A 86 -0.98 19.45 5.31
C PHE A 86 -2.07 20.54 5.31
N LEU A 87 -3.27 20.21 4.84
CA LEU A 87 -4.42 21.13 4.76
C LEU A 87 -5.31 21.12 6.01
N ASN A 88 -4.95 20.31 7.03
CA ASN A 88 -5.75 20.14 8.25
C ASN A 88 -7.21 19.77 7.97
N ALA A 89 -7.45 18.87 7.01
CA ALA A 89 -8.77 18.41 6.63
C ALA A 89 -9.31 17.35 7.61
N ALA A 90 -10.63 17.16 7.65
CA ALA A 90 -11.27 16.14 8.48
C ALA A 90 -11.08 14.72 7.94
N GLY A 91 -10.62 14.58 6.70
CA GLY A 91 -10.34 13.32 6.05
C GLY A 91 -10.28 13.45 4.54
N ALA A 92 -10.19 12.32 3.86
CA ALA A 92 -10.18 12.28 2.39
C ALA A 92 -10.88 11.04 1.83
N VAL A 93 -11.31 11.15 0.59
CA VAL A 93 -11.74 10.02 -0.24
C VAL A 93 -10.78 9.92 -1.43
N GLN A 94 -10.04 8.81 -1.52
CA GLN A 94 -9.26 8.47 -2.70
C GLN A 94 -10.04 7.48 -3.57
N ILE A 95 -10.29 7.87 -4.81
CA ILE A 95 -11.00 7.04 -5.79
C ILE A 95 -9.99 6.18 -6.51
N THR A 96 -9.95 4.90 -6.14
CA THR A 96 -8.98 3.92 -6.67
C THR A 96 -9.43 2.49 -6.40
N ALA A 97 -8.96 1.56 -7.22
CA ALA A 97 -8.99 0.14 -6.93
C ALA A 97 -7.58 -0.46 -6.75
N SER A 98 -6.56 0.39 -6.49
CA SER A 98 -5.16 -0.02 -6.38
C SER A 98 -4.73 -0.87 -7.59
N HIS A 99 -4.13 -2.02 -7.36
CA HIS A 99 -3.63 -2.95 -8.37
C HIS A 99 -4.69 -3.82 -9.07
N ASN A 100 -5.99 -3.59 -8.84
CA ASN A 100 -7.01 -4.34 -9.57
C ASN A 100 -7.02 -3.99 -11.07
N PRO A 101 -7.48 -4.90 -11.96
CA PRO A 101 -7.62 -4.64 -13.38
C PRO A 101 -8.47 -3.41 -13.72
N ALA A 102 -8.33 -2.89 -14.94
CA ALA A 102 -8.97 -1.66 -15.41
C ALA A 102 -10.51 -1.54 -15.18
N PRO A 103 -11.33 -2.62 -15.27
CA PRO A 103 -12.77 -2.51 -15.01
C PRO A 103 -13.14 -2.18 -13.55
N TRP A 104 -12.21 -2.35 -12.61
CA TRP A 104 -12.42 -2.10 -11.20
C TRP A 104 -12.18 -0.63 -10.83
N ASN A 105 -12.95 -0.15 -9.85
CA ASN A 105 -12.64 1.08 -9.12
C ASN A 105 -13.18 0.96 -7.69
N GLY A 106 -12.95 1.99 -6.87
CA GLY A 106 -13.37 1.98 -5.46
C GLY A 106 -13.19 3.32 -4.79
N LEU A 107 -13.54 3.37 -3.52
CA LEU A 107 -13.32 4.52 -2.64
C LEU A 107 -12.54 4.03 -1.42
N LYS A 108 -11.37 4.62 -1.17
CA LYS A 108 -10.53 4.43 0.03
C LYS A 108 -10.63 5.69 0.87
N MET A 109 -10.88 5.54 2.17
CA MET A 109 -11.11 6.69 3.05
C MET A 109 -9.97 6.89 4.03
N PHE A 110 -9.68 8.14 4.31
CA PHE A 110 -8.65 8.59 5.24
C PHE A 110 -9.25 9.39 6.39
N GLY A 111 -8.74 9.16 7.59
CA GLY A 111 -9.06 9.96 8.77
C GLY A 111 -8.31 11.31 8.80
N PRO A 112 -8.59 12.14 9.80
CA PRO A 112 -7.97 13.47 9.95
C PRO A 112 -6.47 13.43 10.20
N ASP A 113 -5.93 12.27 10.51
CA ASP A 113 -4.51 12.01 10.69
C ASP A 113 -3.78 11.62 9.39
N GLY A 114 -4.51 11.55 8.26
CA GLY A 114 -4.00 11.17 6.95
C GLY A 114 -3.74 9.66 6.80
N ALA A 115 -4.12 8.84 7.76
CA ALA A 115 -4.08 7.39 7.65
C ALA A 115 -5.40 6.82 7.09
N VAL A 116 -5.34 5.66 6.47
CA VAL A 116 -6.56 4.90 6.12
C VAL A 116 -7.39 4.66 7.38
N LEU A 117 -8.71 4.78 7.27
CA LEU A 117 -9.61 4.61 8.42
C LEU A 117 -9.34 3.30 9.17
N SER A 118 -9.34 3.40 10.51
CA SER A 118 -9.33 2.22 11.37
C SER A 118 -10.58 1.36 11.15
N ALA A 119 -10.53 0.11 11.55
CA ALA A 119 -11.68 -0.78 11.48
C ALA A 119 -12.90 -0.22 12.24
N GLU A 120 -12.68 0.45 13.37
CA GLU A 120 -13.73 1.09 14.18
C GLU A 120 -14.39 2.26 13.44
N SER A 121 -13.58 3.22 12.97
CA SER A 121 -14.09 4.38 12.23
C SER A 121 -14.75 3.96 10.91
N GLY A 122 -14.18 3.00 10.21
CA GLY A 122 -14.74 2.45 8.97
C GLY A 122 -16.07 1.71 9.20
N ALA A 123 -16.23 1.04 10.35
CA ALA A 123 -17.50 0.39 10.71
C ALA A 123 -18.63 1.41 10.92
N VAL A 124 -18.33 2.58 11.47
CA VAL A 124 -19.31 3.69 11.62
C VAL A 124 -19.81 4.14 10.23
N VAL A 125 -18.87 4.43 9.30
CA VAL A 125 -19.24 4.85 7.93
C VAL A 125 -20.04 3.78 7.22
N ARG A 126 -19.59 2.53 7.32
CA ARG A 126 -20.29 1.38 6.76
C ARG A 126 -21.71 1.23 7.31
N GLY A 127 -21.90 1.34 8.62
CA GLY A 127 -23.23 1.28 9.26
C GLY A 127 -24.17 2.38 8.76
N MET A 128 -23.68 3.62 8.62
CA MET A 128 -24.42 4.73 8.02
C MET A 128 -24.79 4.42 6.55
N TYR A 129 -23.85 3.93 5.77
CA TYR A 129 -24.10 3.54 4.38
C TYR A 129 -25.18 2.45 4.27
N GLU A 130 -25.08 1.39 5.05
CA GLU A 130 -26.00 0.26 5.03
C GLU A 130 -27.42 0.64 5.48
N SER A 131 -27.53 1.39 6.58
CA SER A 131 -28.83 1.84 7.10
C SER A 131 -29.46 2.96 6.24
N GLY A 132 -28.64 3.81 5.64
CA GLY A 132 -29.09 5.06 4.99
C GLY A 132 -29.52 6.15 5.96
N ASP A 133 -29.37 5.91 7.26
CA ASP A 133 -29.71 6.85 8.34
C ASP A 133 -28.46 7.65 8.75
N PHE A 134 -28.32 8.83 8.19
CA PHE A 134 -27.29 9.81 8.53
C PHE A 134 -27.72 11.23 8.15
N PRO A 135 -27.18 12.26 8.84
CA PRO A 135 -27.52 13.65 8.61
C PRO A 135 -27.28 14.10 7.16
N ARG A 136 -28.23 14.86 6.62
CA ARG A 136 -28.11 15.56 5.34
C ARG A 136 -28.19 17.06 5.59
N ALA A 137 -27.47 17.84 4.80
CA ALA A 137 -27.57 19.29 4.84
C ALA A 137 -28.93 19.73 4.30
N ALA A 138 -29.52 20.77 4.92
CA ALA A 138 -30.63 21.50 4.35
C ALA A 138 -30.17 22.28 3.10
N TRP A 139 -31.11 22.81 2.32
CA TRP A 139 -30.83 23.51 1.07
C TRP A 139 -29.82 24.67 1.21
N ASP A 140 -29.82 25.34 2.34
CA ASP A 140 -28.94 26.47 2.70
C ASP A 140 -27.65 26.06 3.40
N GLY A 141 -27.52 24.78 3.76
CA GLY A 141 -26.35 24.17 4.37
C GLY A 141 -25.54 23.25 3.44
N VAL A 142 -25.90 23.19 2.15
CA VAL A 142 -25.15 22.39 1.15
C VAL A 142 -23.71 22.87 1.07
N GLY A 143 -22.76 21.92 1.04
CA GLY A 143 -21.34 22.21 0.99
C GLY A 143 -20.88 22.87 -0.32
N SER A 144 -19.62 23.17 -0.37
CA SER A 144 -18.97 23.82 -1.54
C SER A 144 -17.75 23.04 -2.02
N ILE A 145 -17.29 23.35 -3.23
CA ILE A 145 -16.03 22.79 -3.79
C ILE A 145 -14.98 23.90 -3.86
N ARG A 146 -13.71 23.52 -3.59
CA ARG A 146 -12.53 24.40 -3.70
C ARG A 146 -11.40 23.65 -4.38
N VAL A 147 -10.49 24.40 -4.99
CA VAL A 147 -9.21 23.88 -5.48
C VAL A 147 -8.15 24.23 -4.43
N PRO A 148 -7.47 23.25 -3.87
CA PRO A 148 -6.44 23.48 -2.84
C PRO A 148 -5.14 24.00 -3.48
N PRO A 149 -4.13 24.40 -2.65
CA PRO A 149 -2.75 24.60 -3.10
C PRO A 149 -2.17 23.36 -3.77
N ASP A 150 -1.01 23.51 -4.42
CA ASP A 150 -0.30 22.39 -5.05
C ASP A 150 0.25 21.41 -4.00
N VAL A 151 -0.55 20.39 -3.68
CA VAL A 151 -0.22 19.37 -2.69
C VAL A 151 0.85 18.39 -3.19
N LEU A 152 1.05 18.26 -4.52
CA LEU A 152 2.08 17.40 -5.09
C LEU A 152 3.46 17.99 -4.80
N ALA A 153 3.64 19.28 -5.04
CA ALA A 153 4.90 19.98 -4.75
C ALA A 153 5.25 19.92 -3.25
N GLU A 154 4.27 20.08 -2.37
CA GLU A 154 4.49 20.00 -0.93
C GLU A 154 4.83 18.57 -0.47
N HIS A 155 4.21 17.56 -1.09
CA HIS A 155 4.57 16.15 -0.82
C HIS A 155 5.98 15.84 -1.31
N ALA A 156 6.36 16.26 -2.53
CA ALA A 156 7.73 16.14 -3.03
C ALA A 156 8.73 16.76 -2.04
N LYS A 157 8.46 17.98 -1.59
CA LYS A 157 9.30 18.66 -0.60
C LYS A 157 9.44 17.86 0.70
N ALA A 158 8.35 17.31 1.23
CA ALA A 158 8.38 16.50 2.45
C ALA A 158 9.25 15.23 2.29
N VAL A 159 9.25 14.60 1.11
CA VAL A 159 10.15 13.48 0.79
C VAL A 159 11.59 13.92 0.75
N LEU A 160 11.91 15.03 0.05
CA LEU A 160 13.27 15.57 -0.06
C LEU A 160 13.84 15.98 1.29
N ASP A 161 13.03 16.54 2.17
CA ASP A 161 13.44 16.93 3.53
C ASP A 161 13.84 15.73 4.42
N CYS A 162 13.53 14.49 3.98
CA CYS A 162 13.86 13.25 4.69
C CYS A 162 15.25 12.69 4.35
N VAL A 163 15.92 13.16 3.30
CA VAL A 163 17.17 12.58 2.79
C VAL A 163 18.20 13.64 2.44
N SER A 164 19.45 13.22 2.24
CA SER A 164 20.50 14.12 1.73
C SER A 164 20.47 14.17 0.20
N VAL A 165 19.78 15.15 -0.37
CA VAL A 165 19.74 15.37 -1.82
C VAL A 165 21.14 15.44 -2.42
N ALA A 166 22.08 16.16 -1.77
CA ALA A 166 23.46 16.29 -2.25
C ALA A 166 24.20 14.94 -2.32
N THR A 167 23.93 14.02 -1.38
CA THR A 167 24.55 12.68 -1.37
C THR A 167 24.00 11.84 -2.54
N ILE A 168 22.69 11.88 -2.79
CA ILE A 168 22.06 11.15 -3.89
C ILE A 168 22.53 11.71 -5.24
N ALA A 169 22.50 13.04 -5.40
CA ALA A 169 22.94 13.71 -6.63
C ALA A 169 24.41 13.41 -6.97
N ALA A 170 25.30 13.34 -5.96
CA ALA A 170 26.69 12.94 -6.15
C ALA A 170 26.87 11.51 -6.65
N GLY A 171 25.86 10.65 -6.49
CA GLY A 171 25.82 9.29 -7.04
C GLY A 171 25.64 9.23 -8.55
N GLY A 172 25.12 10.31 -9.19
CA GLY A 172 24.93 10.40 -10.64
C GLY A 172 23.99 9.32 -11.19
N PHE A 173 22.95 8.98 -10.47
CA PHE A 173 22.06 7.87 -10.83
C PHE A 173 21.22 8.16 -12.06
N ARG A 174 21.24 7.22 -12.99
CA ARG A 174 20.28 7.08 -14.08
C ARG A 174 19.20 6.10 -13.63
N VAL A 175 17.95 6.53 -13.58
CA VAL A 175 16.83 5.80 -12.96
C VAL A 175 15.75 5.54 -13.99
N PHE A 176 15.31 4.30 -14.13
CA PHE A 176 14.12 3.95 -14.90
C PHE A 176 12.88 4.02 -13.98
N LEU A 177 11.90 4.84 -14.35
CA LEU A 177 10.63 4.95 -13.63
C LEU A 177 9.49 4.46 -14.52
N ASP A 178 8.83 3.41 -14.09
CA ASP A 178 7.59 2.90 -14.65
C ASP A 178 6.43 3.22 -13.71
N ALA A 179 5.54 4.09 -14.14
CA ALA A 179 4.34 4.44 -13.39
C ALA A 179 3.08 3.74 -13.94
N ASN A 180 3.22 2.90 -14.97
CA ASN A 180 2.13 2.15 -15.61
C ASN A 180 0.90 3.02 -15.92
N ALA A 181 1.10 4.22 -16.44
CA ALA A 181 0.08 5.24 -16.68
C ALA A 181 -0.77 5.58 -15.42
N GLY A 182 -0.24 5.32 -14.24
CA GLY A 182 -0.85 5.53 -12.93
C GLY A 182 -0.68 6.96 -12.40
N ALA A 183 -1.28 7.22 -11.24
CA ALA A 183 -1.33 8.57 -10.64
C ALA A 183 0.02 9.08 -10.11
N GLY A 184 0.98 8.19 -9.86
CA GLY A 184 2.27 8.55 -9.27
C GLY A 184 3.33 9.03 -10.25
N GLY A 185 3.10 8.92 -11.57
CA GLY A 185 4.08 9.29 -12.59
C GLY A 185 4.60 10.71 -12.43
N PRO A 186 3.74 11.74 -12.44
CA PRO A 186 4.18 13.13 -12.34
C PRO A 186 5.00 13.42 -11.07
N LEU A 187 4.54 12.97 -9.91
CA LEU A 187 5.25 13.16 -8.64
C LEU A 187 6.55 12.35 -8.58
N GLY A 188 6.55 11.11 -9.08
CA GLY A 188 7.75 10.28 -9.13
C GLY A 188 8.85 10.89 -9.98
N VAL A 189 8.50 11.40 -11.16
CA VAL A 189 9.44 12.13 -12.06
C VAL A 189 9.99 13.36 -11.35
N GLN A 190 9.13 14.16 -10.72
CA GLN A 190 9.53 15.35 -9.99
C GLN A 190 10.52 15.02 -8.86
N VAL A 191 10.14 14.11 -7.95
CA VAL A 191 10.98 13.70 -6.82
C VAL A 191 12.34 13.18 -7.29
N LEU A 192 12.39 12.31 -8.29
CA LEU A 192 13.65 11.76 -8.79
C LEU A 192 14.55 12.84 -9.44
N ARG A 193 13.97 13.78 -10.18
CA ARG A 193 14.72 14.91 -10.75
C ARG A 193 15.25 15.85 -9.67
N ASP A 194 14.43 16.15 -8.67
CA ASP A 194 14.81 17.00 -7.54
C ASP A 194 15.88 16.34 -6.65
N LEU A 195 15.95 15.00 -6.64
CA LEU A 195 17.04 14.21 -6.05
C LEU A 195 18.33 14.22 -6.90
N GLY A 196 18.32 14.84 -8.09
CA GLY A 196 19.47 14.94 -8.98
C GLY A 196 19.68 13.72 -9.89
N CYS A 197 18.65 12.91 -10.10
CA CYS A 197 18.71 11.74 -10.98
C CYS A 197 18.40 12.10 -12.44
N GLU A 198 19.05 11.39 -13.38
CA GLU A 198 18.57 11.31 -14.77
C GLU A 198 17.42 10.31 -14.83
N VAL A 199 16.21 10.75 -15.21
CA VAL A 199 15.01 9.90 -15.22
C VAL A 199 14.68 9.42 -16.62
N ILE A 200 14.61 8.10 -16.78
CA ILE A 200 14.07 7.44 -17.98
C ILE A 200 12.61 7.13 -17.66
N GLU A 201 11.72 7.92 -18.24
CA GLU A 201 10.28 7.82 -18.02
C GLU A 201 9.66 6.72 -18.89
N PHE A 202 8.86 5.85 -18.26
CA PHE A 202 8.00 4.91 -18.95
C PHE A 202 6.59 4.99 -18.36
N GLU A 203 5.60 5.26 -19.22
CA GLU A 203 4.18 5.38 -18.83
C GLU A 203 3.97 6.28 -17.59
N CYS A 204 4.67 7.44 -17.54
CA CYS A 204 4.58 8.37 -16.42
C CYS A 204 3.44 9.41 -16.60
N GLU A 205 2.81 9.49 -17.77
CA GLU A 205 1.61 10.28 -17.97
C GLU A 205 0.38 9.53 -17.41
N PRO A 206 -0.43 10.14 -16.52
CA PRO A 206 -1.47 9.43 -15.80
C PRO A 206 -2.76 9.27 -16.65
N THR A 207 -2.68 8.51 -17.73
CA THR A 207 -3.80 8.25 -18.65
C THR A 207 -4.77 7.17 -18.15
N GLY A 208 -4.31 6.29 -17.25
CA GLY A 208 -5.07 5.13 -16.78
C GLY A 208 -5.21 4.00 -17.77
N LEU A 209 -4.50 4.08 -18.91
CA LEU A 209 -4.41 3.02 -19.91
C LEU A 209 -3.17 2.18 -19.61
N PHE A 210 -3.30 1.25 -18.69
CA PHE A 210 -2.18 0.47 -18.15
C PHE A 210 -1.43 -0.30 -19.25
N ALA A 211 -0.11 -0.14 -19.31
CA ALA A 211 0.74 -0.79 -20.30
C ALA A 211 0.96 -2.28 -19.99
N HIS A 212 0.88 -2.66 -18.72
CA HIS A 212 0.96 -4.05 -18.25
C HIS A 212 0.00 -4.29 -17.09
N GLU A 213 -0.11 -5.53 -16.62
CA GLU A 213 -0.92 -5.87 -15.45
C GLU A 213 -0.55 -4.97 -14.26
N PRO A 214 -1.56 -4.36 -13.59
CA PRO A 214 -1.30 -3.27 -12.65
C PRO A 214 -0.67 -3.69 -11.32
N GLU A 215 -0.60 -4.98 -10.99
CA GLU A 215 0.13 -5.45 -9.82
C GLU A 215 1.61 -5.58 -10.13
N PRO A 216 2.52 -4.79 -9.50
CA PRO A 216 3.94 -4.76 -9.85
C PRO A 216 4.71 -5.92 -9.20
N ILE A 217 4.44 -7.14 -9.65
CA ILE A 217 5.12 -8.37 -9.22
C ILE A 217 5.95 -8.95 -10.38
N PRO A 218 6.97 -9.76 -10.11
CA PRO A 218 7.91 -10.21 -11.14
C PRO A 218 7.28 -10.83 -12.37
N VAL A 219 6.18 -11.60 -12.22
CA VAL A 219 5.49 -12.25 -13.34
C VAL A 219 4.83 -11.25 -14.31
N HIS A 220 4.46 -10.07 -13.84
CA HIS A 220 3.86 -9.01 -14.66
C HIS A 220 4.89 -8.05 -15.26
N LEU A 221 6.14 -8.11 -14.80
CA LEU A 221 7.22 -7.19 -15.20
C LEU A 221 8.23 -7.82 -16.17
N VAL A 222 7.95 -9.01 -16.69
CA VAL A 222 8.87 -9.76 -17.56
C VAL A 222 9.26 -8.96 -18.81
N GLU A 223 8.34 -8.17 -19.38
CA GLU A 223 8.60 -7.36 -20.57
C GLU A 223 9.32 -6.04 -20.24
N VAL A 224 9.12 -5.49 -19.05
CA VAL A 224 9.66 -4.20 -18.61
C VAL A 224 11.06 -4.34 -18.01
N ALA A 225 11.30 -5.41 -17.26
CA ALA A 225 12.53 -5.60 -16.51
C ALA A 225 13.82 -5.51 -17.36
N PRO A 226 13.89 -6.08 -18.58
CA PRO A 226 15.07 -5.96 -19.45
C PRO A 226 15.43 -4.52 -19.81
N TRP A 227 14.45 -3.62 -19.85
CA TRP A 227 14.67 -2.23 -20.25
C TRP A 227 15.53 -1.44 -19.28
N VAL A 228 15.57 -1.82 -18.01
CA VAL A 228 16.45 -1.22 -17.00
C VAL A 228 17.89 -1.41 -17.41
N LYS A 229 18.28 -2.65 -17.75
CA LYS A 229 19.61 -2.99 -18.24
C LYS A 229 19.91 -2.38 -19.60
N ASP A 230 18.98 -2.49 -20.56
CA ASP A 230 19.17 -2.04 -21.93
C ASP A 230 19.35 -0.51 -22.03
N ARG A 231 18.84 0.22 -21.05
CA ARG A 231 18.98 1.67 -20.93
C ARG A 231 20.06 2.09 -19.94
N GLU A 232 20.87 1.14 -19.45
CA GLU A 232 21.95 1.40 -18.50
C GLU A 232 21.49 2.15 -17.25
N ALA A 233 20.27 1.87 -16.77
CA ALA A 233 19.77 2.45 -15.53
C ALA A 233 20.37 1.74 -14.31
N ALA A 234 20.72 2.50 -13.29
CA ALA A 234 21.26 1.98 -12.03
C ALA A 234 20.18 1.23 -11.22
N VAL A 235 18.92 1.56 -11.44
CA VAL A 235 17.75 0.97 -10.79
C VAL A 235 16.50 1.26 -11.61
N GLY A 236 15.55 0.32 -11.62
CA GLY A 236 14.18 0.49 -12.08
C GLY A 236 13.23 0.56 -10.87
N PHE A 237 12.40 1.57 -10.84
CA PHE A 237 11.29 1.72 -9.92
C PHE A 237 9.97 1.51 -10.67
N VAL A 238 9.11 0.63 -10.17
CA VAL A 238 7.80 0.34 -10.76
C VAL A 238 6.71 0.58 -9.74
N LEU A 239 5.71 1.39 -10.11
CA LEU A 239 4.59 1.79 -9.27
C LEU A 239 3.32 1.04 -9.65
N ASP A 240 2.43 0.81 -8.69
CA ASP A 240 1.05 0.43 -8.99
C ASP A 240 0.18 1.68 -9.29
N PRO A 241 -1.03 1.54 -9.85
CA PRO A 241 -1.81 2.67 -10.38
C PRO A 241 -2.11 3.80 -9.40
N ASP A 242 -2.32 3.52 -8.13
CA ASP A 242 -2.54 4.53 -7.08
C ASP A 242 -1.27 4.84 -6.29
N SER A 243 -0.16 4.20 -6.67
CA SER A 243 1.19 4.44 -6.18
C SER A 243 1.29 4.36 -4.66
N ASP A 244 0.81 3.25 -4.10
CA ASP A 244 1.05 2.89 -2.70
C ASP A 244 2.05 1.71 -2.57
N ARG A 245 2.56 1.16 -3.71
CA ARG A 245 3.54 0.09 -3.79
C ARG A 245 4.73 0.47 -4.67
N LEU A 246 5.89 -0.07 -4.33
CA LEU A 246 7.15 0.09 -5.07
C LEU A 246 7.78 -1.27 -5.31
N ALA A 247 7.87 -1.69 -6.57
CA ALA A 247 8.72 -2.79 -6.98
C ALA A 247 10.06 -2.29 -7.52
N LEU A 248 11.09 -3.11 -7.40
CA LEU A 248 12.45 -2.78 -7.79
C LEU A 248 12.93 -3.72 -8.89
N ILE A 249 13.67 -3.16 -9.83
CA ILE A 249 14.44 -3.90 -10.84
C ILE A 249 15.89 -3.45 -10.70
N ASP A 250 16.82 -4.39 -10.57
CA ASP A 250 18.23 -4.07 -10.43
C ASP A 250 18.88 -3.73 -11.80
N GLU A 251 20.11 -3.24 -11.77
CA GLU A 251 20.87 -2.83 -12.93
C GLU A 251 21.15 -3.98 -13.93
N THR A 252 20.91 -5.22 -13.53
CA THR A 252 21.05 -6.39 -14.42
C THR A 252 19.76 -6.69 -15.19
N GLY A 253 18.66 -5.98 -14.87
CA GLY A 253 17.33 -6.25 -15.39
C GLY A 253 16.60 -7.36 -14.63
N THR A 254 17.00 -7.65 -13.41
CA THR A 254 16.36 -8.66 -12.54
C THR A 254 15.32 -8.00 -11.64
N CYS A 255 14.08 -8.49 -11.69
CA CYS A 255 13.06 -8.07 -10.74
C CYS A 255 13.44 -8.54 -9.33
N VAL A 256 13.50 -7.59 -8.41
CA VAL A 256 13.75 -7.86 -7.00
C VAL A 256 12.41 -8.19 -6.32
N SER A 257 12.43 -9.10 -5.35
CA SER A 257 11.22 -9.38 -4.55
C SER A 257 10.69 -8.11 -3.89
N GLU A 258 9.38 -7.92 -3.94
CA GLU A 258 8.70 -6.79 -3.29
C GLU A 258 8.97 -6.70 -1.77
N GLU A 259 9.33 -7.82 -1.14
CA GLU A 259 9.74 -7.87 0.28
C GLU A 259 11.08 -7.13 0.52
N ALA A 260 11.98 -7.13 -0.49
CA ALA A 260 13.27 -6.46 -0.37
C ALA A 260 13.14 -4.93 -0.38
N THR A 261 12.14 -4.37 -1.02
CA THR A 261 11.87 -2.92 -1.00
C THR A 261 11.79 -2.39 0.43
N LEU A 262 10.95 -3.03 1.25
CA LEU A 262 10.80 -2.65 2.64
C LEU A 262 12.09 -2.92 3.44
N ALA A 263 12.76 -4.06 3.21
CA ALA A 263 13.98 -4.41 3.93
C ALA A 263 15.14 -3.44 3.67
N LEU A 264 15.31 -2.96 2.42
CA LEU A 264 16.32 -1.95 2.05
C LEU A 264 15.98 -0.59 2.67
N ALA A 265 14.71 -0.17 2.61
CA ALA A 265 14.26 1.06 3.26
C ALA A 265 14.49 1.02 4.79
N VAL A 266 14.19 -0.10 5.44
CA VAL A 266 14.47 -0.34 6.87
C VAL A 266 15.97 -0.29 7.14
N LYS A 267 16.81 -0.94 6.29
CA LYS A 267 18.27 -0.94 6.42
C LYS A 267 18.82 0.49 6.45
N TYR A 268 18.40 1.33 5.51
CA TYR A 268 18.81 2.73 5.48
C TYR A 268 18.27 3.50 6.68
N ARG A 269 16.97 3.45 6.92
CA ARG A 269 16.33 4.26 7.96
C ARG A 269 16.88 3.99 9.37
N LEU A 270 17.22 2.74 9.68
CA LEU A 270 17.82 2.35 10.97
C LEU A 270 19.30 2.78 11.11
N ARG A 271 19.97 3.15 10.04
CA ARG A 271 21.27 3.80 10.10
C ARG A 271 21.16 5.27 10.53
N GLU A 272 20.17 5.97 9.96
CA GLU A 272 19.92 7.36 10.34
C GLU A 272 19.42 7.47 11.79
N LYS A 273 18.48 6.60 12.17
CA LYS A 273 17.86 6.62 13.50
C LYS A 273 17.48 5.23 13.93
N LYS A 274 18.12 4.74 15.00
CA LYS A 274 17.72 3.52 15.68
C LYS A 274 16.35 3.68 16.30
N GLY A 275 15.54 2.63 16.24
CA GLY A 275 14.20 2.58 16.83
C GLY A 275 13.42 1.34 16.39
N PRO A 276 12.25 1.10 16.98
CA PRO A 276 11.42 -0.02 16.58
C PRO A 276 10.90 0.14 15.14
N ILE A 277 10.62 -1.00 14.50
CA ILE A 277 9.90 -1.06 13.24
C ILE A 277 8.58 -1.80 13.41
N ALA A 278 7.62 -1.58 12.51
CA ALA A 278 6.37 -2.32 12.51
C ALA A 278 6.02 -2.83 11.10
N ILE A 279 5.70 -4.12 11.01
CA ILE A 279 5.33 -4.81 9.76
C ILE A 279 4.10 -5.67 9.99
N ASN A 280 3.43 -6.13 8.93
CA ASN A 280 2.31 -7.05 9.11
C ASN A 280 2.76 -8.52 9.26
N MET A 281 1.83 -9.40 9.64
CA MET A 281 2.10 -10.82 9.86
C MET A 281 2.48 -11.59 8.59
N SER A 282 2.12 -11.11 7.40
CA SER A 282 2.45 -11.76 6.13
C SER A 282 3.72 -11.22 5.48
N THR A 283 4.38 -10.24 6.09
CA THR A 283 5.67 -9.69 5.63
C THR A 283 6.81 -10.64 5.97
N SER A 284 7.79 -10.74 5.07
CA SER A 284 9.01 -11.53 5.22
C SER A 284 9.76 -11.23 6.53
N ARG A 285 10.49 -12.22 7.03
CA ARG A 285 11.47 -12.04 8.12
C ARG A 285 12.65 -11.17 7.70
N MET A 286 12.85 -10.95 6.40
CA MET A 286 13.94 -10.15 5.88
C MET A 286 14.05 -8.78 6.57
N ALA A 287 12.95 -8.01 6.64
CA ALA A 287 12.93 -6.73 7.33
C ALA A 287 13.14 -6.86 8.86
N GLU A 288 12.59 -7.92 9.47
CA GLU A 288 12.79 -8.22 10.90
C GLU A 288 14.26 -8.54 11.21
N ASP A 289 14.90 -9.36 10.37
CA ASP A 289 16.32 -9.74 10.57
C ASP A 289 17.26 -8.55 10.33
N VAL A 290 16.95 -7.66 9.37
CA VAL A 290 17.65 -6.38 9.19
C VAL A 290 17.53 -5.53 10.46
N ALA A 291 16.34 -5.38 11.03
CA ALA A 291 16.14 -4.63 12.26
C ALA A 291 16.89 -5.26 13.44
N ARG A 292 16.82 -6.59 13.59
CA ARG A 292 17.55 -7.33 14.63
C ARG A 292 19.06 -7.14 14.52
N SER A 293 19.62 -7.21 13.32
CA SER A 293 21.04 -6.96 13.05
C SER A 293 21.45 -5.53 13.39
N ALA A 294 20.53 -4.59 13.29
CA ALA A 294 20.71 -3.21 13.71
C ALA A 294 20.54 -2.99 15.24
N GLY A 295 20.19 -4.05 16.00
CA GLY A 295 19.88 -3.95 17.43
C GLY A 295 18.53 -3.28 17.72
N CYS A 296 17.58 -3.37 16.80
CA CYS A 296 16.25 -2.77 16.89
C CYS A 296 15.15 -3.84 16.96
N GLU A 297 14.04 -3.51 17.63
CA GLU A 297 12.89 -4.39 17.73
C GLU A 297 11.98 -4.30 16.49
N CYS A 298 11.39 -5.43 16.13
CA CYS A 298 10.37 -5.53 15.11
C CYS A 298 9.05 -5.99 15.71
N PHE A 299 7.99 -5.24 15.48
CA PHE A 299 6.64 -5.55 15.95
C PHE A 299 5.75 -5.92 14.76
N ARG A 300 4.94 -6.97 14.94
CA ARG A 300 3.99 -7.41 13.92
C ARG A 300 2.57 -6.99 14.27
N SER A 301 1.80 -6.65 13.24
CA SER A 301 0.36 -6.36 13.32
C SER A 301 -0.44 -7.36 12.48
N ALA A 302 -1.75 -7.39 12.64
CA ALA A 302 -2.65 -7.95 11.65
C ALA A 302 -2.38 -7.36 10.25
N VAL A 303 -2.73 -8.09 9.19
CA VAL A 303 -2.58 -7.63 7.80
C VAL A 303 -3.51 -6.45 7.53
N GLY A 304 -2.99 -5.48 6.80
CA GLY A 304 -3.67 -4.26 6.39
C GLY A 304 -2.99 -3.00 6.91
N GLU A 305 -2.90 -2.02 6.05
CA GLU A 305 -2.17 -0.77 6.27
C GLU A 305 -2.57 -0.06 7.57
N ALA A 306 -3.88 0.06 7.85
CA ALA A 306 -4.37 0.69 9.08
C ALA A 306 -3.88 -0.04 10.35
N ASN A 307 -3.74 -1.37 10.31
CA ASN A 307 -3.22 -2.15 11.43
C ASN A 307 -1.72 -1.93 11.63
N VAL A 308 -0.95 -1.84 10.52
CA VAL A 308 0.48 -1.51 10.57
C VAL A 308 0.67 -0.13 11.18
N VAL A 309 -0.06 0.87 10.70
CA VAL A 309 -0.01 2.25 11.22
C VAL A 309 -0.39 2.30 12.70
N GLY A 310 -1.45 1.60 13.11
CA GLY A 310 -1.83 1.49 14.51
C GLY A 310 -0.70 0.90 15.38
N ARG A 311 -0.03 -0.15 14.89
CA ARG A 311 1.13 -0.74 15.57
C ARG A 311 2.32 0.22 15.60
N MET A 312 2.63 0.88 14.48
CA MET A 312 3.71 1.89 14.40
C MET A 312 3.56 2.96 15.47
N ARG A 313 2.36 3.50 15.62
CA ARG A 313 2.05 4.52 16.63
C ARG A 313 2.20 3.99 18.04
N ALA A 314 1.66 2.79 18.31
CA ALA A 314 1.69 2.19 19.63
C ALA A 314 3.12 1.92 20.15
N VAL A 315 4.06 1.62 19.25
CA VAL A 315 5.45 1.30 19.63
C VAL A 315 6.44 2.44 19.31
N GLY A 316 5.98 3.55 18.75
CA GLY A 316 6.85 4.65 18.30
C GLY A 316 7.81 4.23 17.18
N ALA A 317 7.32 3.42 16.22
CA ALA A 317 8.15 2.90 15.14
C ALA A 317 8.70 4.02 14.26
N VAL A 318 9.98 3.92 13.89
CA VAL A 318 10.66 4.91 13.04
C VAL A 318 10.42 4.67 11.56
N ILE A 319 10.03 3.45 11.19
CA ILE A 319 9.63 3.02 9.84
C ILE A 319 8.74 1.78 9.97
N GLY A 320 7.89 1.54 9.01
CA GLY A 320 7.08 0.33 8.92
C GLY A 320 6.65 0.06 7.50
N GLY A 321 5.75 -0.92 7.33
CA GLY A 321 5.21 -1.23 6.02
C GLY A 321 4.71 -2.65 5.85
N GLU A 322 4.45 -3.00 4.61
CA GLU A 322 3.98 -4.31 4.20
C GLU A 322 4.91 -4.90 3.13
N GLY A 323 5.07 -6.22 3.13
CA GLY A 323 5.93 -6.95 2.20
C GLY A 323 5.42 -7.00 0.75
N ASN A 324 4.61 -6.06 0.35
CA ASN A 324 4.12 -5.85 -1.02
C ASN A 324 4.75 -4.60 -1.68
N GLY A 325 5.91 -4.17 -1.21
CA GLY A 325 6.57 -2.95 -1.65
C GLY A 325 6.10 -1.68 -0.95
N GLY A 326 5.24 -1.79 0.05
CA GLY A 326 4.66 -0.65 0.76
C GLY A 326 5.50 -0.18 1.93
N VAL A 327 6.22 0.93 1.80
CA VAL A 327 7.02 1.58 2.85
C VAL A 327 6.22 2.68 3.52
N ILE A 328 6.22 2.75 4.85
CA ILE A 328 5.60 3.83 5.62
C ILE A 328 6.67 4.52 6.46
N ASP A 329 6.97 5.78 6.16
CA ASP A 329 7.85 6.62 6.98
C ASP A 329 7.03 7.74 7.64
N PRO A 330 6.91 7.76 8.97
CA PRO A 330 6.07 8.73 9.69
C PRO A 330 6.54 10.18 9.53
N ARG A 331 7.74 10.43 9.02
CA ARG A 331 8.22 11.79 8.70
C ARG A 331 7.40 12.40 7.56
N VAL A 332 7.02 11.59 6.56
CA VAL A 332 6.19 12.01 5.42
C VAL A 332 4.71 11.78 5.72
N GLY A 333 4.32 10.57 6.10
CA GLY A 333 2.92 10.25 6.28
C GLY A 333 2.64 8.93 7.01
N TRP A 334 1.36 8.61 7.14
CA TRP A 334 0.86 7.36 7.71
C TRP A 334 0.22 6.48 6.64
N VAL A 335 0.80 6.51 5.45
CA VAL A 335 0.35 5.77 4.26
C VAL A 335 1.58 5.12 3.63
N ARG A 336 1.42 4.01 2.96
CA ARG A 336 2.48 3.41 2.14
C ARG A 336 2.83 4.38 1.03
N ASP A 337 4.11 4.72 0.93
CA ASP A 337 4.60 5.79 0.08
C ASP A 337 5.86 5.34 -0.69
N PRO A 338 5.73 5.09 -2.01
CA PRO A 338 6.86 4.68 -2.84
C PRO A 338 7.88 5.82 -3.05
N PHE A 339 7.48 7.09 -2.95
CA PHE A 339 8.37 8.22 -3.20
C PHE A 339 9.43 8.32 -2.11
N ILE A 340 9.05 8.19 -0.84
CA ILE A 340 10.04 8.04 0.24
C ILE A 340 10.80 6.72 0.11
N GLY A 341 10.16 5.65 -0.33
CA GLY A 341 10.83 4.37 -0.62
C GLY A 341 11.97 4.52 -1.61
N MET A 342 11.73 5.19 -2.75
CA MET A 342 12.76 5.50 -3.76
C MET A 342 13.90 6.33 -3.18
N ALA A 343 13.57 7.38 -2.42
CA ALA A 343 14.58 8.27 -1.82
C ALA A 343 15.47 7.53 -0.81
N LEU A 344 14.92 6.67 0.05
CA LEU A 344 15.68 5.87 1.02
C LEU A 344 16.59 4.85 0.32
N ILE A 345 16.12 4.20 -0.74
CA ILE A 345 16.91 3.23 -1.51
C ILE A 345 18.06 3.90 -2.25
N LEU A 346 17.80 5.04 -2.91
CA LEU A 346 18.85 5.83 -3.57
C LEU A 346 19.89 6.33 -2.56
N SER A 347 19.45 6.76 -1.37
CA SER A 347 20.35 7.15 -0.29
C SER A 347 21.26 5.98 0.13
N LEU A 348 20.69 4.77 0.28
CA LEU A 348 21.46 3.59 0.63
C LEU A 348 22.48 3.23 -0.45
N MET A 349 22.08 3.30 -1.74
CA MET A 349 22.99 3.06 -2.87
C MET A 349 24.14 4.09 -2.92
N ALA A 350 23.83 5.36 -2.69
CA ALA A 350 24.80 6.44 -2.71
C ALA A 350 25.82 6.33 -1.57
N GLU A 351 25.36 6.06 -0.35
CA GLU A 351 26.23 5.94 0.83
C GLU A 351 27.12 4.71 0.79
N GLU A 352 26.55 3.55 0.41
CA GLU A 352 27.33 2.31 0.32
C GLU A 352 28.17 2.23 -0.96
N ARG A 353 27.89 3.06 -1.96
CA ARG A 353 28.53 3.03 -3.29
C ARG A 353 28.45 1.65 -3.93
N LYS A 354 27.29 1.00 -3.78
CA LYS A 354 27.02 -0.34 -4.30
C LYS A 354 25.83 -0.30 -5.25
N PRO A 355 25.86 -1.11 -6.33
CA PRO A 355 24.69 -1.33 -7.15
C PRO A 355 23.59 -2.04 -6.35
N LEU A 356 22.33 -1.92 -6.83
CA LEU A 356 21.18 -2.48 -6.14
C LEU A 356 21.30 -4.00 -5.97
N SER A 357 21.79 -4.72 -7.00
CA SER A 357 21.97 -6.18 -6.93
C SER A 357 22.86 -6.63 -5.77
N GLN A 358 23.92 -5.88 -5.46
CA GLN A 358 24.81 -6.18 -4.32
C GLN A 358 24.11 -5.92 -2.99
N LEU A 359 23.36 -4.82 -2.88
CA LEU A 359 22.61 -4.50 -1.67
C LEU A 359 21.54 -5.55 -1.37
N VAL A 360 20.86 -6.05 -2.41
CA VAL A 360 19.90 -7.15 -2.31
C VAL A 360 20.59 -8.46 -1.93
N ALA A 361 21.77 -8.74 -2.48
CA ALA A 361 22.52 -9.95 -2.15
C ALA A 361 22.99 -10.04 -0.70
N GLU A 362 23.09 -8.88 -0.01
CA GLU A 362 23.44 -8.78 1.41
C GLU A 362 22.23 -9.00 2.35
N LEU A 363 21.01 -8.96 1.82
CA LEU A 363 19.82 -9.20 2.62
C LEU A 363 19.68 -10.67 3.00
N PRO A 364 19.06 -11.00 4.14
CA PRO A 364 18.71 -12.38 4.47
C PRO A 364 17.87 -13.01 3.38
N ARG A 365 18.21 -14.25 2.99
CA ARG A 365 17.53 -14.95 1.89
C ARG A 365 16.49 -15.91 2.42
N PHE A 366 15.27 -15.74 1.93
CA PHE A 366 14.15 -16.64 2.22
C PHE A 366 13.37 -16.91 0.93
N ALA A 367 12.71 -18.06 0.91
CA ALA A 367 11.72 -18.39 -0.12
C ALA A 367 10.32 -18.29 0.49
N MET A 368 9.47 -17.49 -0.11
CA MET A 368 8.08 -17.32 0.30
C MET A 368 7.14 -17.93 -0.74
N LEU A 369 6.12 -18.63 -0.28
CA LEU A 369 5.03 -19.12 -1.12
C LEU A 369 3.69 -18.60 -0.58
N LYS A 370 2.89 -17.99 -1.47
CA LYS A 370 1.55 -17.48 -1.19
C LYS A 370 0.54 -18.34 -1.96
N THR A 371 -0.35 -19.03 -1.25
CA THR A 371 -1.40 -19.88 -1.84
C THR A 371 -2.78 -19.47 -1.34
N LYS A 372 -3.82 -19.83 -2.09
CA LYS A 372 -5.22 -19.57 -1.70
C LYS A 372 -6.09 -20.79 -1.96
N TYR A 373 -7.04 -21.05 -1.08
CA TYR A 373 -7.98 -22.16 -1.16
C TYR A 373 -9.41 -21.64 -0.96
N THR A 374 -10.35 -22.11 -1.76
CA THR A 374 -11.78 -21.81 -1.55
C THR A 374 -12.31 -22.74 -0.47
N VAL A 375 -12.73 -22.19 0.67
CA VAL A 375 -13.16 -22.97 1.84
C VAL A 375 -14.34 -22.26 2.51
N PRO A 376 -15.39 -23.00 2.88
CA PRO A 376 -16.49 -22.46 3.67
C PRO A 376 -16.01 -21.86 5.00
N ARG A 377 -16.52 -20.69 5.35
CA ARG A 377 -16.09 -19.96 6.57
C ARG A 377 -16.24 -20.78 7.86
N GLU A 378 -17.28 -21.59 7.93
CA GLU A 378 -17.57 -22.45 9.10
C GLU A 378 -16.50 -23.51 9.35
N LYS A 379 -15.73 -23.91 8.33
CA LYS A 379 -14.62 -24.88 8.50
C LYS A 379 -13.33 -24.23 8.98
N LEU A 380 -13.19 -22.91 8.86
CA LEU A 380 -11.92 -22.22 9.11
C LEU A 380 -11.42 -22.43 10.54
N ALA A 381 -12.26 -22.24 11.55
CA ALA A 381 -11.86 -22.35 12.94
C ALA A 381 -11.30 -23.75 13.28
N ALA A 382 -11.97 -24.81 12.81
CA ALA A 382 -11.53 -26.18 13.00
C ALA A 382 -10.21 -26.47 12.27
N ALA A 383 -10.05 -25.93 11.05
CA ALA A 383 -8.82 -26.06 10.28
C ALA A 383 -7.63 -25.37 10.97
N LEU A 384 -7.82 -24.14 11.48
CA LEU A 384 -6.76 -23.42 12.20
C LEU A 384 -6.29 -24.19 13.46
N GLU A 385 -7.22 -24.77 14.21
CA GLU A 385 -6.88 -25.57 15.39
C GLU A 385 -6.16 -26.88 15.00
N ALA A 386 -6.55 -27.54 13.91
CA ALA A 386 -5.88 -28.73 13.41
C ALA A 386 -4.44 -28.40 12.92
N ILE A 387 -4.26 -27.25 12.24
CA ILE A 387 -2.95 -26.76 11.82
C ILE A 387 -2.07 -26.46 13.05
N ARG A 388 -2.60 -25.80 14.08
CA ARG A 388 -1.87 -25.53 15.32
C ARG A 388 -1.32 -26.79 15.98
N ARG A 389 -2.12 -27.87 16.03
CA ARG A 389 -1.72 -29.16 16.61
C ARG A 389 -0.63 -29.87 15.84
N ARG A 390 -0.50 -29.59 14.53
CA ARG A 390 0.50 -30.22 13.68
C ARG A 390 1.92 -29.71 13.96
N TRP A 391 2.06 -28.47 14.44
CA TRP A 391 3.35 -27.84 14.78
C TRP A 391 3.31 -27.32 16.23
N PRO A 392 3.29 -28.22 17.23
CA PRO A 392 3.11 -27.83 18.62
C PRO A 392 4.26 -27.01 19.19
N GLU A 393 5.46 -27.14 18.61
CA GLU A 393 6.67 -26.42 19.04
C GLU A 393 6.76 -24.99 18.47
N ALA A 394 5.91 -24.63 17.48
CA ALA A 394 5.94 -23.30 16.90
C ALA A 394 5.33 -22.26 17.85
N ARG A 395 5.93 -21.08 17.87
CA ARG A 395 5.33 -19.93 18.55
C ARG A 395 4.06 -19.50 17.81
N VAL A 396 2.98 -19.35 18.56
CA VAL A 396 1.65 -19.07 18.01
C VAL A 396 1.30 -17.60 18.17
N ASN A 397 0.75 -16.99 17.12
CA ASN A 397 0.05 -15.72 17.15
C ASN A 397 -1.31 -15.87 16.45
N THR A 398 -2.38 -15.37 17.08
CA THR A 398 -3.76 -15.49 16.62
C THR A 398 -4.45 -14.13 16.37
N ASP A 399 -3.71 -13.03 16.31
CA ASP A 399 -4.27 -11.69 16.11
C ASP A 399 -4.89 -11.49 14.71
N ASP A 400 -4.49 -12.32 13.72
CA ASP A 400 -5.07 -12.33 12.36
C ASP A 400 -5.06 -13.78 11.81
N GLY A 401 -6.04 -14.58 12.18
CA GLY A 401 -6.05 -16.00 11.82
C GLY A 401 -5.08 -16.81 12.68
N LEU A 402 -4.14 -17.51 12.06
CA LEU A 402 -3.12 -18.31 12.75
C LEU A 402 -1.76 -18.08 12.10
N ARG A 403 -0.82 -17.50 12.85
CA ARG A 403 0.58 -17.49 12.48
C ARG A 403 1.37 -18.41 13.40
N LEU A 404 2.18 -19.26 12.80
CA LEU A 404 3.12 -20.15 13.44
C LEU A 404 4.54 -19.76 13.07
N ASP A 405 5.39 -19.48 14.05
CA ASP A 405 6.80 -19.19 13.84
C ASP A 405 7.64 -20.35 14.36
N GLY A 406 8.28 -21.08 13.47
CA GLY A 406 9.31 -22.07 13.76
C GLY A 406 10.71 -21.45 13.86
N PRO A 407 11.75 -22.27 14.04
CA PRO A 407 13.14 -21.78 14.19
C PRO A 407 13.62 -20.96 12.98
N ASP A 408 13.34 -21.44 11.77
CA ASP A 408 13.81 -20.88 10.51
C ASP A 408 12.70 -20.68 9.46
N TRP A 409 11.43 -20.90 9.83
CA TRP A 409 10.25 -20.76 8.97
C TRP A 409 9.11 -20.08 9.70
N TRP A 410 8.15 -19.61 8.94
CA TRP A 410 6.83 -19.27 9.45
C TRP A 410 5.72 -19.69 8.47
N LEU A 411 4.54 -19.90 9.03
CA LEU A 411 3.31 -20.21 8.30
C LEU A 411 2.20 -19.28 8.81
N HIS A 412 1.50 -18.61 7.89
CA HIS A 412 0.36 -17.77 8.21
C HIS A 412 -0.88 -18.22 7.44
N VAL A 413 -1.93 -18.57 8.17
CA VAL A 413 -3.22 -19.05 7.62
C VAL A 413 -4.32 -18.11 8.09
N ARG A 414 -5.00 -17.46 7.13
CA ARG A 414 -6.07 -16.50 7.43
C ARG A 414 -7.19 -16.54 6.42
N GLY A 415 -8.42 -16.31 6.90
CA GLY A 415 -9.58 -16.12 6.02
C GLY A 415 -9.53 -14.74 5.33
N SER A 416 -10.08 -14.67 4.13
CA SER A 416 -10.41 -13.38 3.51
C SER A 416 -11.65 -12.79 4.19
N ASN A 417 -11.64 -11.47 4.41
CA ASN A 417 -12.81 -10.77 4.96
C ASN A 417 -13.91 -10.56 3.91
N THR A 418 -13.58 -10.68 2.63
CA THR A 418 -14.45 -10.32 1.49
C THR A 418 -14.85 -11.50 0.62
N GLU A 419 -14.09 -12.61 0.68
CA GLU A 419 -14.28 -13.77 -0.19
C GLU A 419 -14.27 -15.07 0.64
N PRO A 420 -14.91 -16.18 0.20
CA PRO A 420 -14.80 -17.48 0.85
C PRO A 420 -13.45 -18.16 0.53
N VAL A 421 -12.35 -17.44 0.80
CA VAL A 421 -10.99 -17.86 0.50
C VAL A 421 -10.15 -17.83 1.78
N VAL A 422 -9.39 -18.89 1.96
CA VAL A 422 -8.34 -19.00 2.97
C VAL A 422 -6.99 -18.81 2.28
N ARG A 423 -6.21 -17.86 2.77
CA ARG A 423 -4.83 -17.64 2.33
C ARG A 423 -3.89 -18.43 3.22
N VAL A 424 -2.98 -19.16 2.60
CA VAL A 424 -1.92 -19.91 3.28
C VAL A 424 -0.60 -19.38 2.71
N ILE A 425 0.20 -18.79 3.58
CA ILE A 425 1.48 -18.18 3.23
C ILE A 425 2.54 -18.80 4.11
N ALA A 426 3.63 -19.26 3.53
CA ALA A 426 4.79 -19.75 4.26
C ALA A 426 6.08 -19.15 3.73
N GLU A 427 7.03 -18.95 4.63
CA GLU A 427 8.40 -18.56 4.32
C GLU A 427 9.36 -19.51 5.02
N ALA A 428 10.40 -19.90 4.31
CA ALA A 428 11.43 -20.81 4.79
C ALA A 428 12.77 -20.54 4.06
N PRO A 429 13.90 -21.11 4.50
CA PRO A 429 15.19 -20.97 3.83
C PRO A 429 15.20 -21.45 2.38
N THR A 430 14.33 -22.42 2.03
CA THR A 430 14.25 -23.00 0.68
C THR A 430 12.82 -23.02 0.15
N ALA A 431 12.67 -22.94 -1.17
CA ALA A 431 11.38 -23.01 -1.84
C ALA A 431 10.65 -24.34 -1.58
N ASP A 432 11.37 -25.46 -1.52
CA ASP A 432 10.80 -26.78 -1.24
C ASP A 432 10.20 -26.83 0.18
N ARG A 433 10.87 -26.23 1.16
CA ARG A 433 10.34 -26.17 2.54
C ARG A 433 9.11 -25.27 2.64
N ALA A 434 9.11 -24.12 1.99
CA ALA A 434 7.95 -23.24 1.91
C ALA A 434 6.75 -23.95 1.24
N LYS A 435 7.01 -24.65 0.14
CA LYS A 435 6.00 -25.46 -0.59
C LYS A 435 5.45 -26.61 0.27
N GLN A 436 6.31 -27.30 1.01
CA GLN A 436 5.89 -28.36 1.94
C GLN A 436 4.94 -27.79 3.01
N LEU A 437 5.32 -26.68 3.67
CA LEU A 437 4.50 -26.05 4.70
C LEU A 437 3.12 -25.62 4.18
N CYS A 438 3.10 -24.95 3.01
CA CYS A 438 1.84 -24.55 2.36
C CYS A 438 1.01 -25.76 1.96
N GLY A 439 1.62 -26.82 1.42
CA GLY A 439 0.92 -28.04 1.03
C GLY A 439 0.31 -28.79 2.21
N GLU A 440 1.06 -28.93 3.30
CA GLU A 440 0.57 -29.56 4.54
C GLU A 440 -0.59 -28.79 5.19
N ALA A 441 -0.47 -27.45 5.24
CA ALA A 441 -1.56 -26.61 5.73
C ALA A 441 -2.76 -26.61 4.78
N GLY A 442 -2.50 -26.55 3.46
CA GLY A 442 -3.54 -26.62 2.44
C GLY A 442 -4.36 -27.90 2.51
N ALA A 443 -3.73 -29.07 2.73
CA ALA A 443 -4.41 -30.34 2.90
C ALA A 443 -5.35 -30.33 4.13
N VAL A 444 -4.96 -29.68 5.23
CA VAL A 444 -5.83 -29.54 6.41
C VAL A 444 -6.98 -28.56 6.15
N VAL A 445 -6.73 -27.49 5.39
CA VAL A 445 -7.76 -26.47 5.07
C VAL A 445 -8.82 -27.00 4.12
N THR A 446 -8.47 -27.92 3.22
CA THR A 446 -9.37 -28.47 2.20
C THR A 446 -10.05 -29.79 2.61
N GLY A 447 -9.50 -30.54 3.54
CA GLY A 447 -10.06 -31.79 4.08
C GLY A 447 -11.11 -31.55 5.13
#